data_607fbe1bbd044ad03c55cdaa34df0f1a
#
_entry.id   607fbe1bbd044ad03c55cdaa34df0f1a
#
_cell.length_a   1.000
_cell.length_b   1.000
_cell.length_c   1.000
_cell.angle_alpha   90.00
_cell.angle_beta   90.00
_cell.angle_gamma   90.00
#
_symmetry.space_group_name_H-M   'P 1'
#
loop_
_entity.id
_entity.type
_entity.pdbx_description
1 polymer ?
#
loop_
_entity_poly.entity_id
_entity_poly.type
_entity_poly.pdbx_seq_one_letter_code
_entity_poly.pdbx_strand_id
1 'polypeptide(L)'
;MVSNYLIFLISYFLIVLSVVGHGILAIKLTKTNVSTEEIGFVGLVGIFFLILYSYVTHFFINHGYLHNIIFVIVGVMSIYYFRNQVLSKRNLIFLFSFFFIIFLAFIIFKTHDDFGYYHFPYSYYLNKFSMIIGIGPLNHGFRTPSSIFYLNSLFYLPYLDYYLYHMGAILVLGFSNIILASNIKKYLDKKENNQFFFLNLLAFVFINVFFYRLAEHGTDRSAQILIFLFFIYIFSLRGSYENFDDILPKLIVLLSIIISLKSFYILYFIFIIPFIYYIMKDDKAFLIYKIFKNPIFYFSILMGICVISVYLFNTGCLLYPIQQTCIGGIEWAIPKSEVSALNTHYQWWSKAGGGPGYRHPIEKELYIQNFNWLSNWIDRYFFNKMS
;
A
#
# COMPACT_ATOMS: atom_id res chain seq x y z
N MET A 1 -21.96 16.63 21.35
CA MET A 1 -21.60 16.62 19.89
C MET A 1 -20.20 17.17 19.64
N VAL A 2 -19.82 18.35 20.13
CA VAL A 2 -18.48 18.97 19.95
C VAL A 2 -17.34 18.08 20.50
N SER A 3 -17.53 17.37 21.62
CA SER A 3 -16.52 16.47 22.19
C SER A 3 -16.10 15.34 21.26
N ASN A 4 -17.01 14.80 20.46
CA ASN A 4 -16.73 13.68 19.56
C ASN A 4 -15.84 14.10 18.37
N TYR A 5 -16.04 15.31 17.82
CA TYR A 5 -15.17 15.82 16.76
C TYR A 5 -13.76 16.12 17.25
N LEU A 6 -13.63 16.61 18.48
CA LEU A 6 -12.32 16.84 19.07
C LEU A 6 -11.55 15.53 19.33
N ILE A 7 -12.24 14.51 19.85
CA ILE A 7 -11.66 13.16 20.02
C ILE A 7 -11.21 12.60 18.69
N PHE A 8 -12.04 12.74 17.64
CA PHE A 8 -11.71 12.30 16.29
C PHE A 8 -10.44 12.98 15.74
N LEU A 9 -10.36 14.31 15.83
CA LEU A 9 -9.22 15.09 15.39
C LEU A 9 -7.94 14.73 16.16
N ILE A 10 -8.03 14.62 17.48
CA ILE A 10 -6.88 14.23 18.33
C ILE A 10 -6.40 12.82 17.97
N SER A 11 -7.31 11.86 17.85
CA SER A 11 -6.96 10.48 17.50
C SER A 11 -6.36 10.36 16.11
N TYR A 12 -6.86 11.15 15.16
CA TYR A 12 -6.28 11.24 13.80
C TYR A 12 -4.79 11.62 13.87
N PHE A 13 -4.44 12.69 14.58
CA PHE A 13 -3.04 13.12 14.69
C PHE A 13 -2.20 12.18 15.58
N LEU A 14 -2.79 11.59 16.62
CA LEU A 14 -2.10 10.57 17.42
C LEU A 14 -1.71 9.35 16.59
N ILE A 15 -2.57 8.90 15.69
CA ILE A 15 -2.25 7.81 14.75
C ILE A 15 -1.11 8.23 13.82
N VAL A 16 -1.17 9.42 13.22
CA VAL A 16 -0.09 9.91 12.35
C VAL A 16 1.25 9.92 13.09
N LEU A 17 1.28 10.46 14.31
CA LEU A 17 2.46 10.47 15.16
C LEU A 17 2.90 9.04 15.52
N SER A 18 1.97 8.17 15.89
CA SER A 18 2.26 6.78 16.22
C SER A 18 2.93 6.04 15.04
N VAL A 19 2.42 6.22 13.82
CA VAL A 19 3.01 5.60 12.62
C VAL A 19 4.45 6.08 12.39
N VAL A 20 4.70 7.39 12.53
CA VAL A 20 6.07 7.94 12.46
C VAL A 20 6.94 7.33 13.56
N GLY A 21 6.42 7.21 14.79
CA GLY A 21 7.13 6.61 15.92
C GLY A 21 7.53 5.16 15.67
N HIS A 22 6.62 4.36 15.11
CA HIS A 22 6.94 2.98 14.71
C HIS A 22 7.98 2.94 13.59
N GLY A 23 7.94 3.86 12.63
CA GLY A 23 8.95 3.96 11.59
C GLY A 23 10.35 4.24 12.14
N ILE A 24 10.48 5.16 13.09
CA ILE A 24 11.75 5.44 13.76
C ILE A 24 12.23 4.23 14.55
N LEU A 25 11.35 3.63 15.35
CA LEU A 25 11.67 2.46 16.14
C LEU A 25 12.18 1.32 15.23
N ALA A 26 11.50 1.09 14.12
CA ALA A 26 11.90 0.08 13.14
C ALA A 26 13.27 0.38 12.52
N ILE A 27 13.53 1.62 12.08
CA ILE A 27 14.83 2.03 11.53
C ILE A 27 15.95 1.79 12.55
N LYS A 28 15.72 2.13 13.82
CA LYS A 28 16.72 1.94 14.87
C LYS A 28 16.98 0.48 15.22
N LEU A 29 15.94 -0.33 15.33
CA LEU A 29 16.05 -1.75 15.63
C LEU A 29 16.71 -2.54 14.50
N THR A 30 16.36 -2.22 13.26
CA THR A 30 16.92 -2.89 12.07
C THR A 30 18.26 -2.31 11.64
N LYS A 31 18.69 -1.19 12.21
CA LYS A 31 19.89 -0.45 11.79
C LYS A 31 19.87 -0.12 10.29
N THR A 32 18.70 0.14 9.76
CA THR A 32 18.54 0.45 8.34
C THR A 32 19.10 1.83 8.04
N ASN A 33 19.78 1.95 6.89
CA ASN A 33 20.35 3.21 6.44
C ASN A 33 19.28 4.11 5.77
N VAL A 34 18.30 4.55 6.55
CA VAL A 34 17.30 5.55 6.16
C VAL A 34 17.43 6.73 7.09
N SER A 35 17.55 7.94 6.51
CA SER A 35 17.66 9.14 7.30
C SER A 35 16.39 9.41 8.11
N THR A 36 16.54 9.57 9.43
CA THR A 36 15.42 9.94 10.32
C THR A 36 14.94 11.38 10.11
N GLU A 37 15.68 12.19 9.35
CA GLU A 37 15.26 13.53 8.95
C GLU A 37 14.22 13.53 7.83
N GLU A 38 14.12 12.45 7.07
CA GLU A 38 13.14 12.27 5.99
C GLU A 38 11.80 11.77 6.56
N ILE A 39 11.08 12.61 7.30
CA ILE A 39 9.88 12.23 8.07
C ILE A 39 8.80 11.55 7.20
N GLY A 40 8.66 11.93 5.93
CA GLY A 40 7.73 11.27 5.01
C GLY A 40 8.10 9.81 4.76
N PHE A 41 9.40 9.54 4.57
CA PHE A 41 9.86 8.17 4.36
C PHE A 41 9.87 7.34 5.65
N VAL A 42 10.18 7.97 6.78
CA VAL A 42 10.02 7.35 8.12
C VAL A 42 8.57 6.87 8.31
N GLY A 43 7.59 7.68 7.90
CA GLY A 43 6.17 7.30 7.93
C GLY A 43 5.86 6.07 7.05
N LEU A 44 6.42 5.98 5.83
CA LEU A 44 6.26 4.80 4.97
C LEU A 44 6.91 3.54 5.55
N VAL A 45 8.08 3.66 6.19
CA VAL A 45 8.69 2.56 6.95
C VAL A 45 7.78 2.14 8.10
N GLY A 46 7.14 3.10 8.79
CA GLY A 46 6.13 2.82 9.81
C GLY A 46 4.95 2.03 9.25
N ILE A 47 4.40 2.43 8.11
CA ILE A 47 3.33 1.69 7.42
C ILE A 47 3.76 0.26 7.10
N PHE A 48 4.97 0.07 6.54
CA PHE A 48 5.51 -1.24 6.21
C PHE A 48 5.54 -2.18 7.43
N PHE A 49 6.13 -1.72 8.52
CA PHE A 49 6.24 -2.52 9.73
C PHE A 49 4.90 -2.73 10.44
N LEU A 50 3.98 -1.78 10.36
CA LEU A 50 2.63 -1.93 10.91
C LEU A 50 1.79 -2.93 10.12
N ILE A 51 1.91 -2.95 8.80
CA ILE A 51 1.30 -4.00 7.96
C ILE A 51 1.84 -5.37 8.37
N LEU A 52 3.16 -5.52 8.46
CA LEU A 52 3.78 -6.78 8.88
C LEU A 52 3.35 -7.20 10.29
N TYR A 53 3.39 -6.26 11.24
CA TYR A 53 2.92 -6.47 12.61
C TYR A 53 1.45 -6.93 12.63
N SER A 54 0.60 -6.27 11.88
CA SER A 54 -0.81 -6.60 11.78
C SER A 54 -1.04 -8.02 11.23
N TYR A 55 -0.33 -8.41 10.16
CA TYR A 55 -0.39 -9.78 9.67
C TYR A 55 0.01 -10.81 10.72
N VAL A 56 1.18 -10.60 11.35
CA VAL A 56 1.72 -11.55 12.34
C VAL A 56 0.81 -11.66 13.56
N THR A 57 0.33 -10.56 14.11
CA THR A 57 -0.53 -10.59 15.29
C THR A 57 -1.90 -11.19 15.02
N HIS A 58 -2.47 -10.95 13.83
CA HIS A 58 -3.78 -11.48 13.47
C HIS A 58 -3.82 -13.01 13.38
N PHE A 59 -2.72 -13.69 13.11
CA PHE A 59 -2.68 -15.15 13.16
C PHE A 59 -3.04 -15.70 14.56
N PHE A 60 -2.83 -14.91 15.62
CA PHE A 60 -2.98 -15.36 17.00
C PHE A 60 -4.10 -14.65 17.76
N ILE A 61 -4.31 -13.36 17.50
CA ILE A 61 -5.24 -12.51 18.25
C ILE A 61 -6.00 -11.57 17.31
N ASN A 62 -7.19 -11.15 17.72
CA ASN A 62 -7.93 -10.10 17.03
C ASN A 62 -7.35 -8.69 17.35
N HIS A 63 -7.54 -7.77 16.44
CA HIS A 63 -7.12 -6.36 16.61
C HIS A 63 -8.17 -5.56 17.40
N GLY A 64 -8.49 -6.02 18.60
CA GLY A 64 -9.44 -5.33 19.49
C GLY A 64 -8.88 -4.02 20.07
N TYR A 65 -9.73 -3.28 20.82
CA TYR A 65 -9.34 -1.99 21.39
C TYR A 65 -8.05 -2.02 22.20
N LEU A 66 -7.90 -3.01 23.08
CA LEU A 66 -6.72 -3.10 23.95
C LEU A 66 -5.44 -3.28 23.12
N HIS A 67 -5.47 -4.17 22.14
CA HIS A 67 -4.35 -4.39 21.21
C HIS A 67 -3.98 -3.07 20.51
N ASN A 68 -4.99 -2.35 19.99
CA ASN A 68 -4.77 -1.15 19.20
C ASN A 68 -4.32 0.05 20.03
N ILE A 69 -4.82 0.20 21.25
CA ILE A 69 -4.36 1.26 22.17
C ILE A 69 -2.88 1.07 22.53
N ILE A 70 -2.48 -0.16 22.84
CA ILE A 70 -1.08 -0.46 23.18
C ILE A 70 -0.16 -0.08 22.02
N PHE A 71 -0.51 -0.43 20.80
CA PHE A 71 0.28 -0.07 19.63
C PHE A 71 0.36 1.45 19.44
N VAL A 72 -0.74 2.19 19.60
CA VAL A 72 -0.73 3.66 19.51
C VAL A 72 0.20 4.27 20.56
N ILE A 73 0.12 3.79 21.80
CA ILE A 73 0.98 4.26 22.90
C ILE A 73 2.45 4.00 22.60
N VAL A 74 2.81 2.79 22.15
CA VAL A 74 4.21 2.44 21.80
C VAL A 74 4.75 3.36 20.71
N GLY A 75 3.96 3.64 19.67
CA GLY A 75 4.36 4.57 18.61
C GLY A 75 4.56 5.99 19.11
N VAL A 76 3.63 6.52 19.90
CA VAL A 76 3.74 7.87 20.47
C VAL A 76 4.93 7.98 21.46
N MET A 77 5.16 6.96 22.28
CA MET A 77 6.32 6.94 23.17
C MET A 77 7.64 6.86 22.40
N SER A 78 7.67 6.12 21.28
CA SER A 78 8.85 6.04 20.43
C SER A 78 9.19 7.41 19.83
N ILE A 79 8.19 8.16 19.30
CA ILE A 79 8.46 9.50 18.78
C ILE A 79 8.89 10.47 19.88
N TYR A 80 8.32 10.35 21.08
CA TYR A 80 8.74 11.18 22.24
C TYR A 80 10.19 10.91 22.62
N TYR A 81 10.61 9.64 22.66
CA TYR A 81 11.98 9.25 22.98
C TYR A 81 12.98 9.72 21.94
N PHE A 82 12.66 9.60 20.66
CA PHE A 82 13.54 9.98 19.55
C PHE A 82 13.28 11.38 18.99
N ARG A 83 12.50 12.23 19.66
CA ARG A 83 12.02 13.52 19.14
C ARG A 83 13.12 14.43 18.59
N ASN A 84 14.29 14.49 19.23
CA ASN A 84 15.39 15.36 18.84
C ASN A 84 16.02 14.95 17.48
N GLN A 85 15.83 13.70 17.05
CA GLN A 85 16.36 13.20 15.79
C GLN A 85 15.40 13.38 14.60
N VAL A 86 14.11 13.57 14.86
CA VAL A 86 13.05 13.52 13.84
C VAL A 86 12.23 14.79 13.79
N LEU A 87 11.95 15.41 14.93
CA LEU A 87 11.05 16.55 15.04
C LEU A 87 11.79 17.87 14.86
N SER A 88 12.43 18.08 13.68
CA SER A 88 12.86 19.42 13.29
C SER A 88 11.63 20.31 13.05
N LYS A 89 11.79 21.65 13.21
CA LYS A 89 10.71 22.61 12.93
C LYS A 89 10.12 22.41 11.51
N ARG A 90 10.98 22.14 10.53
CA ARG A 90 10.57 21.87 9.14
C ARG A 90 9.69 20.61 9.06
N ASN A 91 10.12 19.52 9.68
CA ASN A 91 9.39 18.26 9.66
C ASN A 91 8.02 18.38 10.30
N LEU A 92 7.93 19.11 11.44
CA LEU A 92 6.65 19.38 12.11
C LEU A 92 5.71 20.19 11.22
N ILE A 93 6.21 21.28 10.60
CA ILE A 93 5.41 22.09 9.67
C ILE A 93 4.87 21.22 8.52
N PHE A 94 5.71 20.42 7.88
CA PHE A 94 5.27 19.56 6.78
C PHE A 94 4.24 18.52 7.26
N LEU A 95 4.54 17.84 8.38
CA LEU A 95 3.65 16.81 8.91
C LEU A 95 2.26 17.40 9.22
N PHE A 96 2.21 18.46 10.03
CA PHE A 96 0.92 19.03 10.42
C PHE A 96 0.19 19.70 9.25
N SER A 97 0.88 20.41 8.36
CA SER A 97 0.23 21.10 7.24
C SER A 97 -0.40 20.11 6.26
N PHE A 98 0.35 19.09 5.80
CA PHE A 98 -0.18 18.11 4.86
C PHE A 98 -1.30 17.28 5.48
N PHE A 99 -1.11 16.76 6.70
CA PHE A 99 -2.15 15.95 7.33
C PHE A 99 -3.37 16.78 7.74
N PHE A 100 -3.23 18.07 8.04
CA PHE A 100 -4.38 18.95 8.29
C PHE A 100 -5.20 19.19 7.00
N ILE A 101 -4.54 19.45 5.86
CA ILE A 101 -5.24 19.61 4.57
C ILE A 101 -5.96 18.30 4.20
N ILE A 102 -5.29 17.15 4.36
CA ILE A 102 -5.90 15.86 4.07
C ILE A 102 -7.06 15.56 5.03
N PHE A 103 -6.97 15.98 6.29
CA PHE A 103 -8.07 15.85 7.26
C PHE A 103 -9.33 16.59 6.79
N LEU A 104 -9.19 17.81 6.26
CA LEU A 104 -10.31 18.56 5.70
C LEU A 104 -10.94 17.81 4.50
N ALA A 105 -10.11 17.27 3.61
CA ALA A 105 -10.58 16.45 2.50
C ALA A 105 -11.27 15.17 3.00
N PHE A 106 -10.74 14.54 4.05
CA PHE A 106 -11.29 13.34 4.66
C PHE A 106 -12.71 13.52 5.21
N ILE A 107 -13.00 14.66 5.84
CA ILE A 107 -14.34 14.95 6.38
C ILE A 107 -15.40 15.08 5.26
N ILE A 108 -15.00 15.48 4.05
CA ILE A 108 -15.92 15.84 2.94
C ILE A 108 -16.05 14.72 1.91
N PHE A 109 -15.26 13.65 2.01
CA PHE A 109 -15.19 12.62 0.98
C PHE A 109 -16.44 11.72 0.91
N LYS A 110 -16.61 11.07 -0.25
CA LYS A 110 -17.62 10.01 -0.45
C LYS A 110 -16.98 8.65 -0.24
N THR A 111 -17.76 7.69 0.25
CA THR A 111 -17.35 6.29 0.30
C THR A 111 -17.37 5.68 -1.09
N HIS A 112 -16.40 4.79 -1.37
CA HIS A 112 -16.41 3.94 -2.55
C HIS A 112 -17.43 2.79 -2.39
N ASP A 113 -18.01 2.32 -3.48
CA ASP A 113 -19.02 1.24 -3.45
C ASP A 113 -18.46 -0.04 -2.81
N ASP A 114 -17.21 -0.38 -3.09
CA ASP A 114 -16.52 -1.54 -2.52
C ASP A 114 -16.27 -1.41 -1.01
N PHE A 115 -16.32 -0.20 -0.45
CA PHE A 115 -16.07 -0.02 0.98
C PHE A 115 -17.08 -0.76 1.83
N GLY A 116 -18.38 -0.59 1.57
CA GLY A 116 -19.43 -1.32 2.27
C GLY A 116 -19.51 -2.79 1.90
N TYR A 117 -19.10 -3.15 0.68
CA TYR A 117 -19.20 -4.50 0.16
C TYR A 117 -18.17 -5.46 0.79
N TYR A 118 -16.88 -5.08 0.86
CA TYR A 118 -15.85 -5.95 1.42
C TYR A 118 -14.71 -5.26 2.18
N HIS A 119 -14.38 -3.97 1.92
CA HIS A 119 -13.29 -3.32 2.64
C HIS A 119 -13.59 -3.18 4.13
N PHE A 120 -14.76 -2.61 4.45
CA PHE A 120 -15.24 -2.47 5.82
C PHE A 120 -15.50 -3.84 6.48
N PRO A 121 -16.26 -4.77 5.88
CA PRO A 121 -16.50 -6.08 6.49
C PRO A 121 -15.22 -6.84 6.80
N TYR A 122 -14.22 -6.82 5.89
CA TYR A 122 -12.96 -7.51 6.13
C TYR A 122 -12.16 -6.86 7.27
N SER A 123 -12.00 -5.54 7.27
CA SER A 123 -11.30 -4.83 8.35
C SER A 123 -12.00 -5.02 9.70
N TYR A 124 -13.33 -5.04 9.71
CA TYR A 124 -14.13 -5.28 10.92
C TYR A 124 -13.99 -6.73 11.42
N TYR A 125 -13.93 -7.70 10.50
CA TYR A 125 -13.63 -9.09 10.84
C TYR A 125 -12.29 -9.20 11.59
N LEU A 126 -11.22 -8.52 11.11
CA LEU A 126 -9.92 -8.53 11.77
C LEU A 126 -9.96 -7.99 13.22
N ASN A 127 -10.92 -7.09 13.52
CA ASN A 127 -11.09 -6.55 14.87
C ASN A 127 -11.89 -7.48 15.81
N LYS A 128 -12.70 -8.36 15.26
CA LYS A 128 -13.59 -9.23 16.06
C LYS A 128 -13.03 -10.63 16.26
N PHE A 129 -12.28 -11.13 15.30
CA PHE A 129 -11.80 -12.51 15.30
C PHE A 129 -10.30 -12.55 15.03
N SER A 130 -9.62 -13.53 15.60
CA SER A 130 -8.31 -13.97 15.09
C SER A 130 -8.50 -14.70 13.75
N MET A 131 -7.40 -15.15 13.15
CA MET A 131 -7.44 -15.83 11.87
C MET A 131 -8.43 -17.01 11.85
N ILE A 132 -9.42 -16.93 10.97
CA ILE A 132 -10.36 -18.03 10.66
C ILE A 132 -10.01 -18.55 9.27
N ILE A 133 -9.85 -19.86 9.18
CA ILE A 133 -9.58 -20.55 7.92
C ILE A 133 -10.89 -20.73 7.15
N GLY A 134 -10.87 -20.53 5.82
CA GLY A 134 -12.01 -20.78 4.95
C GLY A 134 -13.04 -19.64 4.89
N ILE A 135 -12.66 -18.38 5.10
CA ILE A 135 -13.60 -17.25 4.99
C ILE A 135 -13.84 -16.77 3.55
N GLY A 136 -13.04 -17.19 2.58
CA GLY A 136 -13.16 -16.79 1.18
C GLY A 136 -14.51 -17.11 0.52
N PRO A 137 -15.19 -18.22 0.81
CA PRO A 137 -16.55 -18.50 0.35
C PRO A 137 -17.62 -17.52 0.84
N LEU A 138 -17.42 -16.88 2.01
CA LEU A 138 -18.42 -15.99 2.62
C LEU A 138 -18.64 -14.71 1.83
N ASN A 139 -17.56 -14.16 1.25
CA ASN A 139 -17.62 -12.95 0.45
C ASN A 139 -16.53 -12.99 -0.62
N HIS A 140 -16.90 -12.61 -1.85
CA HIS A 140 -15.98 -12.57 -2.99
C HIS A 140 -14.73 -11.73 -2.72
N GLY A 141 -14.87 -10.57 -2.06
CA GLY A 141 -13.76 -9.69 -1.70
C GLY A 141 -12.84 -10.24 -0.61
N PHE A 142 -13.26 -11.28 0.13
CA PHE A 142 -12.42 -11.95 1.14
C PHE A 142 -11.41 -12.92 0.51
N ARG A 143 -11.57 -13.22 -0.77
CA ARG A 143 -10.66 -14.10 -1.54
C ARG A 143 -9.33 -13.43 -1.86
N THR A 144 -9.33 -12.08 -1.98
CA THR A 144 -8.15 -11.28 -2.32
C THR A 144 -7.94 -10.15 -1.33
N PRO A 145 -7.67 -10.46 -0.05
CA PRO A 145 -7.51 -9.42 0.97
C PRO A 145 -6.30 -8.54 0.68
N SER A 146 -6.47 -7.25 0.93
CA SER A 146 -5.41 -6.24 0.80
C SER A 146 -4.73 -5.99 2.14
N SER A 147 -3.43 -5.73 2.13
CA SER A 147 -2.69 -5.31 3.33
C SER A 147 -3.21 -4.00 3.94
N ILE A 148 -3.90 -3.17 3.15
CA ILE A 148 -4.53 -1.95 3.68
C ILE A 148 -5.63 -2.25 4.71
N PHE A 149 -6.33 -3.39 4.60
CA PHE A 149 -7.34 -3.80 5.57
C PHE A 149 -6.70 -4.16 6.91
N TYR A 150 -5.55 -4.82 6.86
CA TYR A 150 -4.74 -5.15 8.03
C TYR A 150 -4.21 -3.88 8.71
N LEU A 151 -3.74 -2.90 7.95
CA LEU A 151 -3.33 -1.61 8.48
C LEU A 151 -4.52 -0.86 9.11
N ASN A 152 -5.66 -0.80 8.41
CA ASN A 152 -6.86 -0.09 8.88
C ASN A 152 -7.43 -0.70 10.16
N SER A 153 -7.35 -2.02 10.33
CA SER A 153 -7.83 -2.69 11.54
C SER A 153 -7.11 -2.25 12.82
N LEU A 154 -5.86 -1.78 12.71
CA LEU A 154 -5.10 -1.21 13.84
C LEU A 154 -5.66 0.13 14.34
N PHE A 155 -6.49 0.79 13.54
CA PHE A 155 -7.08 2.10 13.87
C PHE A 155 -8.49 2.00 14.46
N TYR A 156 -8.93 0.79 14.79
CA TYR A 156 -10.16 0.54 15.55
C TYR A 156 -9.93 0.91 17.03
N LEU A 157 -10.40 2.09 17.41
CA LEU A 157 -10.15 2.68 18.74
C LEU A 157 -11.46 2.91 19.51
N PRO A 158 -11.44 2.91 20.86
CA PRO A 158 -12.61 3.24 21.67
C PRO A 158 -13.22 4.59 21.29
N TYR A 159 -14.54 4.67 21.32
CA TYR A 159 -15.36 5.84 20.95
C TYR A 159 -15.32 6.23 19.47
N LEU A 160 -14.38 5.70 18.68
CA LEU A 160 -14.25 6.00 17.26
C LEU A 160 -14.59 4.79 16.39
N ASP A 161 -14.50 3.59 16.94
CA ASP A 161 -14.80 2.35 16.26
C ASP A 161 -14.15 2.29 14.84
N TYR A 162 -14.96 2.18 13.82
CA TYR A 162 -14.56 2.04 12.41
C TYR A 162 -14.37 3.39 11.68
N TYR A 163 -14.65 4.52 12.30
CA TYR A 163 -14.58 5.82 11.61
C TYR A 163 -13.18 6.18 11.08
N LEU A 164 -12.14 5.51 11.56
CA LEU A 164 -10.76 5.69 11.11
C LEU A 164 -10.26 4.63 10.11
N TYR A 165 -11.15 3.80 9.55
CA TYR A 165 -10.72 2.74 8.60
C TYR A 165 -10.20 3.26 7.25
N HIS A 166 -10.26 4.54 6.97
CA HIS A 166 -9.61 5.15 5.82
C HIS A 166 -8.20 5.68 6.10
N MET A 167 -7.72 5.56 7.35
CA MET A 167 -6.41 6.08 7.73
C MET A 167 -5.26 5.50 6.93
N GLY A 168 -5.32 4.25 6.49
CA GLY A 168 -4.30 3.65 5.64
C GLY A 168 -4.09 4.44 4.34
N ALA A 169 -5.15 4.78 3.63
CA ALA A 169 -5.09 5.61 2.42
C ALA A 169 -4.59 7.03 2.71
N ILE A 170 -5.04 7.63 3.81
CA ILE A 170 -4.61 8.96 4.28
C ILE A 170 -3.11 8.97 4.55
N LEU A 171 -2.60 7.97 5.24
CA LEU A 171 -1.18 7.86 5.60
C LEU A 171 -0.30 7.72 4.36
N VAL A 172 -0.69 6.86 3.41
CA VAL A 172 0.04 6.71 2.15
C VAL A 172 0.07 8.02 1.37
N LEU A 173 -1.07 8.68 1.18
CA LEU A 173 -1.14 9.97 0.47
C LEU A 173 -0.35 11.06 1.20
N GLY A 174 -0.51 11.17 2.52
CA GLY A 174 0.13 12.21 3.33
C GLY A 174 1.65 12.10 3.33
N PHE A 175 2.18 10.92 3.62
CA PHE A 175 3.64 10.71 3.63
C PHE A 175 4.25 10.83 2.23
N SER A 176 3.56 10.38 1.18
CA SER A 176 4.00 10.57 -0.21
C SER A 176 4.08 12.05 -0.59
N ASN A 177 3.08 12.85 -0.20
CA ASN A 177 3.09 14.29 -0.40
C ASN A 177 4.27 14.97 0.32
N ILE A 178 4.56 14.57 1.56
CA ILE A 178 5.69 15.11 2.32
C ILE A 178 7.01 14.79 1.63
N ILE A 179 7.20 13.57 1.12
CA ILE A 179 8.40 13.18 0.37
C ILE A 179 8.57 14.06 -0.86
N LEU A 180 7.53 14.13 -1.70
CA LEU A 180 7.58 14.90 -2.96
C LEU A 180 7.80 16.40 -2.71
N ALA A 181 7.08 16.99 -1.77
CA ALA A 181 7.24 18.39 -1.40
C ALA A 181 8.64 18.70 -0.82
N SER A 182 9.18 17.78 -0.01
CA SER A 182 10.54 17.90 0.53
C SER A 182 11.60 17.86 -0.58
N ASN A 183 11.43 16.95 -1.56
CA ASN A 183 12.31 16.85 -2.72
C ASN A 183 12.22 18.10 -3.60
N ILE A 184 11.01 18.56 -3.92
CA ILE A 184 10.78 19.79 -4.70
C ILE A 184 11.48 20.97 -4.02
N LYS A 185 11.26 21.13 -2.70
CA LYS A 185 11.90 22.20 -1.93
C LYS A 185 13.42 22.13 -1.98
N LYS A 186 14.01 20.93 -1.85
CA LYS A 186 15.46 20.73 -1.94
C LYS A 186 16.03 21.21 -3.27
N TYR A 187 15.35 20.97 -4.40
CA TYR A 187 15.76 21.45 -5.72
C TYR A 187 15.59 22.97 -5.85
N LEU A 188 14.50 23.54 -5.33
CA LEU A 188 14.28 24.99 -5.32
C LEU A 188 15.34 25.72 -4.51
N ASP A 189 15.68 25.21 -3.32
CA ASP A 189 16.70 25.81 -2.43
C ASP A 189 18.09 25.81 -3.10
N LYS A 190 18.40 24.78 -3.90
CA LYS A 190 19.64 24.67 -4.69
C LYS A 190 19.59 25.40 -6.03
N LYS A 191 18.42 25.92 -6.43
CA LYS A 191 18.18 26.53 -7.77
C LYS A 191 18.45 25.54 -8.91
N GLU A 192 18.22 24.23 -8.69
CA GLU A 192 18.44 23.17 -9.67
C GLU A 192 17.12 22.82 -10.36
N ASN A 193 16.97 23.22 -11.63
CA ASN A 193 15.82 22.86 -12.47
C ASN A 193 16.17 21.67 -13.38
N ASN A 194 16.46 20.52 -12.78
CA ASN A 194 16.79 19.30 -13.51
C ASN A 194 15.56 18.39 -13.71
N GLN A 195 15.74 17.30 -14.45
CA GLN A 195 14.67 16.34 -14.73
C GLN A 195 14.01 15.78 -13.44
N PHE A 196 14.74 15.63 -12.33
CA PHE A 196 14.19 15.12 -11.08
C PHE A 196 13.30 16.13 -10.37
N PHE A 197 13.59 17.42 -10.48
CA PHE A 197 12.66 18.46 -10.03
C PHE A 197 11.30 18.32 -10.72
N PHE A 198 11.30 18.22 -12.06
CA PHE A 198 10.07 18.12 -12.84
C PHE A 198 9.34 16.79 -12.58
N LEU A 199 10.06 15.66 -12.40
CA LEU A 199 9.43 14.38 -12.06
C LEU A 199 8.73 14.43 -10.70
N ASN A 200 9.37 15.03 -9.67
CA ASN A 200 8.74 15.19 -8.36
C ASN A 200 7.53 16.14 -8.43
N LEU A 201 7.63 17.23 -9.19
CA LEU A 201 6.53 18.19 -9.37
C LEU A 201 5.34 17.54 -10.09
N LEU A 202 5.60 16.83 -11.19
CA LEU A 202 4.57 16.11 -11.94
C LEU A 202 3.88 15.05 -11.07
N ALA A 203 4.67 14.24 -10.34
CA ALA A 203 4.13 13.25 -9.42
C ALA A 203 3.27 13.90 -8.32
N PHE A 204 3.75 15.02 -7.72
CA PHE A 204 3.00 15.76 -6.70
C PHE A 204 1.65 16.27 -7.22
N VAL A 205 1.64 16.89 -8.40
CA VAL A 205 0.39 17.37 -9.02
C VAL A 205 -0.52 16.17 -9.33
N PHE A 206 0.01 15.12 -9.93
CA PHE A 206 -0.77 13.97 -10.37
C PHE A 206 -1.44 13.25 -9.21
N ILE A 207 -0.73 12.96 -8.12
CA ILE A 207 -1.33 12.24 -6.97
C ILE A 207 -2.40 13.07 -6.26
N ASN A 208 -2.33 14.40 -6.32
CA ASN A 208 -3.32 15.27 -5.69
C ASN A 208 -4.53 15.57 -6.60
N VAL A 209 -4.32 15.66 -7.91
CA VAL A 209 -5.41 15.95 -8.87
C VAL A 209 -6.21 14.70 -9.20
N PHE A 210 -5.54 13.57 -9.46
CA PHE A 210 -6.22 12.34 -9.88
C PHE A 210 -6.55 11.39 -8.75
N PHE A 211 -5.83 11.45 -7.62
CA PHE A 211 -6.01 10.54 -6.49
C PHE A 211 -6.45 11.23 -5.18
N TYR A 212 -7.11 12.38 -5.27
CA TYR A 212 -7.57 13.14 -4.11
C TYR A 212 -8.71 12.47 -3.33
N ARG A 213 -9.48 11.59 -3.98
CA ARG A 213 -10.59 10.88 -3.32
C ARG A 213 -10.05 9.78 -2.42
N LEU A 214 -9.98 10.04 -1.13
CA LEU A 214 -9.39 9.13 -0.14
C LEU A 214 -10.09 7.77 -0.08
N ALA A 215 -11.39 7.71 -0.27
CA ALA A 215 -12.16 6.47 -0.31
C ALA A 215 -11.75 5.55 -1.48
N GLU A 216 -11.32 6.14 -2.61
CA GLU A 216 -10.82 5.41 -3.79
C GLU A 216 -9.33 5.08 -3.68
N HIS A 217 -8.61 5.64 -2.68
CA HIS A 217 -7.18 5.40 -2.45
C HIS A 217 -6.89 4.12 -1.66
N GLY A 218 -7.90 3.33 -1.32
CA GLY A 218 -7.78 2.16 -0.47
C GLY A 218 -6.75 1.14 -0.96
N THR A 219 -7.11 0.30 -1.91
CA THR A 219 -6.21 -0.76 -2.40
C THR A 219 -5.38 -0.31 -3.60
N ASP A 220 -6.03 0.06 -4.70
CA ASP A 220 -5.36 0.33 -5.97
C ASP A 220 -4.68 1.71 -5.98
N ARG A 221 -5.34 2.74 -5.45
CA ARG A 221 -4.80 4.10 -5.48
C ARG A 221 -3.57 4.28 -4.62
N SER A 222 -3.52 3.61 -3.46
CA SER A 222 -2.32 3.63 -2.61
C SER A 222 -1.11 3.04 -3.34
N ALA A 223 -1.28 1.91 -4.04
CA ALA A 223 -0.20 1.33 -4.84
C ALA A 223 0.23 2.25 -6.00
N GLN A 224 -0.73 2.88 -6.69
CA GLN A 224 -0.45 3.82 -7.78
C GLN A 224 0.29 5.07 -7.29
N ILE A 225 0.02 5.56 -6.09
CA ILE A 225 0.78 6.66 -5.47
C ILE A 225 2.22 6.22 -5.20
N LEU A 226 2.40 5.07 -4.56
CA LEU A 226 3.73 4.59 -4.16
C LEU A 226 4.61 4.25 -5.37
N ILE A 227 4.04 3.82 -6.49
CA ILE A 227 4.82 3.49 -7.69
C ILE A 227 5.50 4.73 -8.30
N PHE A 228 4.92 5.92 -8.18
CA PHE A 228 5.59 7.16 -8.60
C PHE A 228 6.87 7.40 -7.80
N LEU A 229 6.82 7.21 -6.47
CA LEU A 229 8.00 7.31 -5.62
C LEU A 229 9.04 6.25 -5.99
N PHE A 230 8.60 5.02 -6.23
CA PHE A 230 9.47 3.92 -6.62
C PHE A 230 10.24 4.25 -7.91
N PHE A 231 9.56 4.77 -8.94
CA PHE A 231 10.22 5.19 -10.18
C PHE A 231 11.17 6.36 -9.97
N ILE A 232 10.79 7.37 -9.19
CA ILE A 232 11.67 8.51 -8.89
C ILE A 232 12.99 8.02 -8.25
N TYR A 233 12.90 7.10 -7.29
CA TYR A 233 14.10 6.53 -6.63
C TYR A 233 14.91 5.64 -7.57
N ILE A 234 14.30 4.79 -8.39
CA ILE A 234 15.03 3.98 -9.38
C ILE A 234 15.78 4.89 -10.37
N PHE A 235 15.10 5.89 -10.91
CA PHE A 235 15.73 6.80 -11.87
C PHE A 235 16.84 7.63 -11.24
N SER A 236 16.77 7.96 -9.95
CA SER A 236 17.83 8.69 -9.26
C SER A 236 19.13 7.89 -9.12
N LEU A 237 19.08 6.55 -9.23
CA LEU A 237 20.27 5.71 -9.26
C LEU A 237 20.93 5.65 -10.65
N ARG A 238 20.24 6.10 -11.71
CA ARG A 238 20.79 6.05 -13.06
C ARG A 238 21.94 7.04 -13.20
N GLY A 239 23.14 6.52 -13.43
CA GLY A 239 24.37 7.30 -13.63
C GLY A 239 25.17 7.61 -12.36
N SER A 240 24.65 7.36 -11.17
CA SER A 240 25.41 7.45 -9.91
C SER A 240 24.88 6.49 -8.86
N TYR A 241 25.74 5.65 -8.34
CA TYR A 241 25.42 4.70 -7.25
C TYR A 241 25.89 5.19 -5.87
N GLU A 242 26.29 6.45 -5.75
CA GLU A 242 26.81 7.01 -4.48
C GLU A 242 25.80 6.90 -3.34
N ASN A 243 24.51 7.09 -3.64
CA ASN A 243 23.42 7.03 -2.67
C ASN A 243 22.73 5.64 -2.62
N PHE A 244 23.37 4.59 -3.18
CA PHE A 244 22.76 3.26 -3.28
C PHE A 244 22.32 2.72 -1.91
N ASP A 245 23.14 2.86 -0.89
CA ASP A 245 22.86 2.34 0.45
C ASP A 245 21.68 3.04 1.15
N ASP A 246 21.39 4.28 0.79
CA ASP A 246 20.23 5.02 1.28
C ASP A 246 18.97 4.70 0.46
N ILE A 247 19.11 4.53 -0.86
CA ILE A 247 17.97 4.34 -1.78
C ILE A 247 17.48 2.89 -1.76
N LEU A 248 18.35 1.90 -1.62
CA LEU A 248 18.00 0.48 -1.64
C LEU A 248 16.91 0.11 -0.62
N PRO A 249 17.02 0.45 0.68
CA PRO A 249 15.95 0.14 1.62
C PRO A 249 14.63 0.84 1.27
N LYS A 250 14.69 2.04 0.67
CA LYS A 250 13.51 2.77 0.21
C LYS A 250 12.78 2.01 -0.90
N LEU A 251 13.51 1.50 -1.88
CA LEU A 251 12.95 0.68 -2.96
C LEU A 251 12.32 -0.61 -2.44
N ILE A 252 13.00 -1.30 -1.50
CA ILE A 252 12.48 -2.54 -0.91
C ILE A 252 11.18 -2.27 -0.15
N VAL A 253 11.12 -1.23 0.69
CA VAL A 253 9.91 -0.85 1.44
C VAL A 253 8.75 -0.53 0.49
N LEU A 254 8.98 0.33 -0.50
CA LEU A 254 7.95 0.75 -1.46
C LEU A 254 7.39 -0.45 -2.22
N LEU A 255 8.25 -1.27 -2.80
CA LEU A 255 7.83 -2.44 -3.58
C LEU A 255 7.07 -3.45 -2.72
N SER A 256 7.51 -3.67 -1.48
CA SER A 256 6.86 -4.59 -0.55
C SER A 256 5.46 -4.13 -0.17
N ILE A 257 5.27 -2.83 0.12
CA ILE A 257 3.93 -2.29 0.38
C ILE A 257 3.08 -2.44 -0.89
N ILE A 258 3.56 -2.02 -2.06
CA ILE A 258 2.82 -2.08 -3.33
C ILE A 258 2.30 -3.50 -3.59
N ILE A 259 3.19 -4.51 -3.51
CA ILE A 259 2.83 -5.91 -3.78
C ILE A 259 1.84 -6.44 -2.73
N SER A 260 1.98 -6.05 -1.47
CA SER A 260 1.08 -6.50 -0.40
C SER A 260 -0.33 -5.91 -0.51
N LEU A 261 -0.50 -4.77 -1.18
CA LEU A 261 -1.81 -4.13 -1.36
C LEU A 261 -2.75 -4.94 -2.24
N LYS A 262 -2.21 -5.60 -3.28
CA LYS A 262 -3.01 -6.45 -4.18
C LYS A 262 -2.09 -7.45 -4.90
N SER A 263 -2.48 -8.70 -4.98
CA SER A 263 -1.67 -9.76 -5.62
C SER A 263 -1.24 -9.45 -7.05
N PHE A 264 -2.08 -8.75 -7.81
CA PHE A 264 -1.79 -8.32 -9.17
C PHE A 264 -0.51 -7.48 -9.26
N TYR A 265 -0.19 -6.70 -8.25
CA TYR A 265 0.99 -5.83 -8.25
C TYR A 265 2.33 -6.56 -8.11
N ILE A 266 2.32 -7.90 -7.96
CA ILE A 266 3.53 -8.72 -8.10
C ILE A 266 4.20 -8.51 -9.47
N LEU A 267 3.42 -8.12 -10.49
CA LEU A 267 3.94 -7.79 -11.82
C LEU A 267 4.92 -6.62 -11.81
N TYR A 268 4.90 -5.77 -10.79
CA TYR A 268 5.88 -4.69 -10.66
C TYR A 268 7.30 -5.17 -10.35
N PHE A 269 7.50 -6.45 -10.01
CA PHE A 269 8.84 -7.04 -10.00
C PHE A 269 9.56 -6.96 -11.36
N ILE A 270 8.83 -6.82 -12.46
CA ILE A 270 9.43 -6.64 -13.79
C ILE A 270 10.36 -5.42 -13.83
N PHE A 271 10.11 -4.37 -13.04
CA PHE A 271 10.94 -3.17 -12.99
C PHE A 271 12.29 -3.36 -12.28
N ILE A 272 12.46 -4.48 -11.58
CA ILE A 272 13.77 -4.86 -11.01
C ILE A 272 14.71 -5.37 -12.11
N ILE A 273 14.19 -5.95 -13.19
CA ILE A 273 14.98 -6.52 -14.28
C ILE A 273 15.90 -5.47 -14.94
N PRO A 274 15.39 -4.33 -15.43
CA PRO A 274 16.24 -3.26 -15.96
C PRO A 274 17.24 -2.73 -14.93
N PHE A 275 16.84 -2.64 -13.66
CA PHE A 275 17.71 -2.20 -12.56
C PHE A 275 18.89 -3.14 -12.36
N ILE A 276 18.65 -4.46 -12.28
CA ILE A 276 19.72 -5.48 -12.19
C ILE A 276 20.60 -5.45 -13.43
N TYR A 277 19.99 -5.32 -14.62
CA TYR A 277 20.73 -5.26 -15.88
C TYR A 277 21.73 -4.08 -15.89
N TYR A 278 21.32 -2.88 -15.48
CA TYR A 278 22.23 -1.72 -15.41
C TYR A 278 23.34 -1.91 -14.38
N ILE A 279 23.04 -2.46 -13.20
CA ILE A 279 24.05 -2.77 -12.18
C ILE A 279 25.11 -3.75 -12.74
N MET A 280 24.68 -4.78 -13.48
CA MET A 280 25.59 -5.77 -14.06
C MET A 280 26.40 -5.17 -15.23
N LYS A 281 25.76 -4.35 -16.08
CA LYS A 281 26.42 -3.69 -17.20
C LYS A 281 27.54 -2.74 -16.76
N ASP A 282 27.33 -2.06 -15.63
CA ASP A 282 28.30 -1.09 -15.07
C ASP A 282 29.35 -1.75 -14.15
N ASP A 283 29.50 -3.09 -14.21
CA ASP A 283 30.41 -3.89 -13.38
C ASP A 283 30.24 -3.65 -11.86
N LYS A 284 29.00 -3.33 -11.45
CA LYS A 284 28.63 -3.08 -10.05
C LYS A 284 27.91 -4.27 -9.39
N ALA A 285 28.16 -5.50 -9.86
CA ALA A 285 27.50 -6.72 -9.37
C ALA A 285 27.58 -6.89 -7.83
N PHE A 286 28.61 -6.34 -7.18
CA PHE A 286 28.74 -6.33 -5.71
C PHE A 286 27.57 -5.59 -5.02
N LEU A 287 26.87 -4.67 -5.70
CA LEU A 287 25.71 -3.98 -5.15
C LEU A 287 24.53 -4.93 -4.96
N ILE A 288 24.42 -5.99 -5.76
CA ILE A 288 23.38 -7.02 -5.60
C ILE A 288 23.54 -7.71 -4.23
N TYR A 289 24.77 -7.94 -3.80
CA TYR A 289 25.04 -8.54 -2.50
C TYR A 289 24.56 -7.67 -1.32
N LYS A 290 24.52 -6.34 -1.49
CA LYS A 290 23.98 -5.43 -0.48
C LYS A 290 22.48 -5.63 -0.23
N ILE A 291 21.72 -6.12 -1.22
CA ILE A 291 20.30 -6.48 -1.08
C ILE A 291 20.15 -7.53 0.03
N PHE A 292 20.95 -8.60 -0.06
CA PHE A 292 20.91 -9.69 0.91
C PHE A 292 21.48 -9.32 2.29
N LYS A 293 22.27 -8.25 2.39
CA LYS A 293 22.76 -7.72 3.68
C LYS A 293 21.74 -6.78 4.35
N ASN A 294 20.73 -6.31 3.62
CA ASN A 294 19.77 -5.35 4.17
C ASN A 294 18.70 -6.08 5.01
N PRO A 295 18.54 -5.75 6.31
CA PRO A 295 17.53 -6.41 7.16
C PRO A 295 16.11 -6.26 6.63
N ILE A 296 15.75 -5.12 6.01
CA ILE A 296 14.42 -4.89 5.43
C ILE A 296 14.08 -5.93 4.37
N PHE A 297 15.05 -6.45 3.64
CA PHE A 297 14.85 -7.53 2.66
C PHE A 297 14.22 -8.78 3.31
N TYR A 298 14.69 -9.19 4.47
CA TYR A 298 14.15 -10.35 5.18
C TYR A 298 12.76 -10.08 5.76
N PHE A 299 12.50 -8.86 6.25
CA PHE A 299 11.15 -8.46 6.65
C PHE A 299 10.18 -8.41 5.47
N SER A 300 10.66 -8.07 4.28
CA SER A 300 9.87 -8.10 3.05
C SER A 300 9.52 -9.53 2.63
N ILE A 301 10.46 -10.47 2.77
CA ILE A 301 10.19 -11.91 2.56
C ILE A 301 9.13 -12.38 3.56
N LEU A 302 9.27 -12.03 4.84
CA LEU A 302 8.30 -12.39 5.87
C LEU A 302 6.90 -11.83 5.55
N MET A 303 6.82 -10.58 5.08
CA MET A 303 5.55 -10.00 4.62
C MET A 303 4.97 -10.79 3.45
N GLY A 304 5.77 -11.17 2.46
CA GLY A 304 5.35 -12.03 1.35
C GLY A 304 4.80 -13.39 1.83
N ILE A 305 5.47 -14.02 2.79
CA ILE A 305 5.01 -15.27 3.42
C ILE A 305 3.66 -15.06 4.10
N CYS A 306 3.49 -13.98 4.87
CA CYS A 306 2.21 -13.66 5.52
C CYS A 306 1.08 -13.47 4.49
N VAL A 307 1.32 -12.72 3.42
CA VAL A 307 0.34 -12.50 2.35
C VAL A 307 -0.08 -13.83 1.71
N ILE A 308 0.89 -14.65 1.32
CA ILE A 308 0.63 -15.97 0.71
C ILE A 308 -0.13 -16.88 1.69
N SER A 309 0.22 -16.88 2.97
CA SER A 309 -0.46 -17.65 4.01
C SER A 309 -1.93 -17.24 4.15
N VAL A 310 -2.21 -15.94 4.12
CA VAL A 310 -3.60 -15.44 4.18
C VAL A 310 -4.40 -15.86 2.94
N TYR A 311 -3.82 -15.80 1.74
CA TYR A 311 -4.49 -16.33 0.55
C TYR A 311 -4.80 -17.81 0.67
N LEU A 312 -3.82 -18.60 1.14
CA LEU A 312 -3.97 -20.02 1.35
C LEU A 312 -5.10 -20.31 2.35
N PHE A 313 -5.10 -19.63 3.50
CA PHE A 313 -6.11 -19.86 4.54
C PHE A 313 -7.51 -19.40 4.12
N ASN A 314 -7.62 -18.34 3.33
CA ASN A 314 -8.91 -17.86 2.87
C ASN A 314 -9.50 -18.69 1.71
N THR A 315 -8.65 -19.21 0.81
CA THR A 315 -9.12 -19.74 -0.50
C THR A 315 -8.60 -21.13 -0.84
N GLY A 316 -7.58 -21.64 -0.14
CA GLY A 316 -6.87 -22.85 -0.54
C GLY A 316 -5.86 -22.66 -1.67
N CYS A 317 -5.60 -21.41 -2.12
CA CYS A 317 -4.64 -21.09 -3.19
C CYS A 317 -3.52 -20.22 -2.65
N LEU A 318 -2.27 -20.45 -3.09
CA LEU A 318 -1.13 -19.59 -2.72
C LEU A 318 -1.22 -18.20 -3.38
N LEU A 319 -1.80 -18.12 -4.56
CA LEU A 319 -2.01 -16.86 -5.29
C LEU A 319 -3.35 -16.92 -6.02
N TYR A 320 -4.41 -16.43 -5.38
CA TYR A 320 -5.75 -16.40 -5.96
C TYR A 320 -5.88 -15.23 -6.96
N PRO A 321 -6.51 -15.39 -8.15
CA PRO A 321 -7.24 -16.57 -8.65
C PRO A 321 -6.43 -17.41 -9.67
N ILE A 322 -5.19 -17.73 -9.39
CA ILE A 322 -4.37 -18.59 -10.28
C ILE A 322 -4.60 -20.05 -9.90
N GLN A 323 -5.40 -20.77 -10.71
CA GLN A 323 -5.83 -22.14 -10.46
C GLN A 323 -4.66 -23.12 -10.18
N GLN A 324 -3.51 -22.93 -10.85
CA GLN A 324 -2.32 -23.76 -10.71
C GLN A 324 -1.69 -23.70 -9.31
N THR A 325 -1.96 -22.62 -8.57
CA THR A 325 -1.44 -22.42 -7.21
C THR A 325 -2.38 -22.96 -6.13
N CYS A 326 -3.54 -23.50 -6.52
CA CYS A 326 -4.54 -23.98 -5.59
C CYS A 326 -4.27 -25.45 -5.20
N ILE A 327 -4.27 -25.72 -3.90
CA ILE A 327 -4.07 -27.05 -3.33
C ILE A 327 -5.41 -27.79 -3.40
N GLY A 328 -5.42 -29.00 -3.99
CA GLY A 328 -6.60 -29.83 -4.04
C GLY A 328 -6.78 -30.63 -2.73
N GLY A 329 -8.04 -31.02 -2.43
CA GLY A 329 -8.34 -31.93 -1.32
C GLY A 329 -8.33 -31.29 0.07
N ILE A 330 -8.28 -29.96 0.15
CA ILE A 330 -8.42 -29.23 1.41
C ILE A 330 -9.89 -28.84 1.59
N GLU A 331 -10.45 -29.08 2.76
CA GLU A 331 -11.87 -28.91 3.06
C GLU A 331 -12.38 -27.48 2.81
N TRP A 332 -11.58 -26.47 3.13
CA TRP A 332 -11.95 -25.06 2.94
C TRP A 332 -11.57 -24.47 1.58
N ALA A 333 -10.94 -25.26 0.71
CA ALA A 333 -10.49 -24.73 -0.60
C ALA A 333 -11.68 -24.42 -1.50
N ILE A 334 -11.60 -23.28 -2.17
CA ILE A 334 -12.52 -22.95 -3.27
C ILE A 334 -12.29 -23.94 -4.41
N PRO A 335 -13.35 -24.55 -5.00
CA PRO A 335 -13.21 -25.51 -6.08
C PRO A 335 -12.42 -24.94 -7.26
N LYS A 336 -11.47 -25.72 -7.81
CA LYS A 336 -10.61 -25.26 -8.93
C LYS A 336 -11.41 -24.80 -10.15
N SER A 337 -12.57 -25.41 -10.41
CA SER A 337 -13.48 -25.00 -11.48
C SER A 337 -14.03 -23.59 -11.23
N GLU A 338 -14.39 -23.25 -10.00
CA GLU A 338 -14.86 -21.91 -9.63
C GLU A 338 -13.73 -20.88 -9.75
N VAL A 339 -12.51 -21.22 -9.32
CA VAL A 339 -11.33 -20.35 -9.48
C VAL A 339 -11.06 -20.08 -10.97
N SER A 340 -11.14 -21.08 -11.82
CA SER A 340 -10.95 -20.95 -13.27
C SER A 340 -12.03 -20.07 -13.92
N ALA A 341 -13.30 -20.29 -13.57
CA ALA A 341 -14.42 -19.50 -14.07
C ALA A 341 -14.29 -18.02 -13.67
N LEU A 342 -13.83 -17.77 -12.44
CA LEU A 342 -13.60 -16.40 -11.97
C LEU A 342 -12.41 -15.74 -12.67
N ASN A 343 -11.32 -16.47 -12.93
CA ASN A 343 -10.19 -15.94 -13.69
C ASN A 343 -10.63 -15.53 -15.11
N THR A 344 -11.40 -16.37 -15.79
CA THR A 344 -12.02 -16.03 -17.07
C THR A 344 -12.91 -14.80 -16.97
N HIS A 345 -13.71 -14.70 -15.91
CA HIS A 345 -14.56 -13.52 -15.66
C HIS A 345 -13.73 -12.24 -15.47
N TYR A 346 -12.64 -12.26 -14.70
CA TYR A 346 -11.77 -11.10 -14.53
C TYR A 346 -11.07 -10.69 -15.82
N GLN A 347 -10.60 -11.65 -16.62
CA GLN A 347 -10.03 -11.35 -17.93
C GLN A 347 -11.07 -10.70 -18.86
N TRP A 348 -12.29 -11.23 -18.89
CA TRP A 348 -13.39 -10.68 -19.67
C TRP A 348 -13.75 -9.26 -19.24
N TRP A 349 -13.86 -9.03 -17.92
CA TRP A 349 -14.16 -7.72 -17.36
C TRP A 349 -13.06 -6.68 -17.65
N SER A 350 -11.79 -7.04 -17.42
CA SER A 350 -10.65 -6.14 -17.66
C SER A 350 -10.47 -5.77 -19.13
N LYS A 351 -10.98 -6.61 -20.04
CA LYS A 351 -10.97 -6.40 -21.49
C LYS A 351 -12.25 -5.73 -22.00
N ALA A 352 -13.03 -5.07 -21.14
CA ALA A 352 -14.27 -4.39 -21.48
C ALA A 352 -15.41 -5.28 -21.98
N GLY A 353 -15.37 -6.59 -21.74
CA GLY A 353 -16.45 -7.51 -22.10
C GLY A 353 -17.69 -7.33 -21.23
N GLY A 354 -17.56 -6.75 -20.03
CA GLY A 354 -18.64 -6.43 -19.11
C GLY A 354 -18.38 -5.18 -18.29
N GLY A 355 -19.45 -4.67 -17.68
CA GLY A 355 -19.43 -3.51 -16.82
C GLY A 355 -20.82 -3.22 -16.28
N PRO A 356 -21.01 -2.21 -15.41
CA PRO A 356 -22.33 -1.82 -14.94
C PRO A 356 -23.29 -1.56 -16.12
N GLY A 357 -24.38 -2.33 -16.18
CA GLY A 357 -25.38 -2.20 -17.22
C GLY A 357 -24.95 -2.65 -18.63
N TYR A 358 -23.82 -3.34 -18.77
CA TYR A 358 -23.34 -3.82 -20.06
C TYR A 358 -22.76 -5.22 -20.01
N ARG A 359 -23.09 -6.03 -20.99
CA ARG A 359 -22.48 -7.33 -21.27
C ARG A 359 -22.30 -7.50 -22.78
N HIS A 360 -21.08 -7.82 -23.20
CA HIS A 360 -20.80 -8.14 -24.60
C HIS A 360 -21.51 -9.45 -25.00
N PRO A 361 -22.09 -9.54 -26.21
CA PRO A 361 -22.88 -10.71 -26.62
C PRO A 361 -22.07 -11.98 -26.84
N ILE A 362 -20.78 -11.88 -27.12
CA ILE A 362 -19.90 -13.04 -27.33
C ILE A 362 -19.63 -13.73 -25.98
N GLU A 363 -19.63 -15.06 -25.95
CA GLU A 363 -19.25 -15.86 -24.79
C GLU A 363 -17.86 -15.48 -24.28
N LYS A 364 -17.69 -15.49 -22.93
CA LYS A 364 -16.50 -14.97 -22.27
C LYS A 364 -15.21 -15.60 -22.76
N GLU A 365 -15.22 -16.92 -22.94
CA GLU A 365 -14.07 -17.73 -23.36
C GLU A 365 -13.61 -17.36 -24.77
N LEU A 366 -14.55 -17.17 -25.69
CA LEU A 366 -14.26 -16.75 -27.08
C LEU A 366 -13.83 -15.27 -27.13
N TYR A 367 -14.48 -14.43 -26.33
CA TYR A 367 -14.19 -13.00 -26.28
C TYR A 367 -12.75 -12.69 -25.87
N ILE A 368 -12.22 -13.40 -24.85
CA ILE A 368 -10.86 -13.18 -24.34
C ILE A 368 -9.74 -13.72 -25.22
N GLN A 369 -10.06 -14.57 -26.21
CA GLN A 369 -9.08 -15.21 -27.11
C GLN A 369 -8.75 -14.35 -28.34
N ASN A 370 -7.58 -14.59 -28.91
CA ASN A 370 -7.16 -14.08 -30.23
C ASN A 370 -7.41 -12.60 -30.52
N PHE A 371 -7.34 -11.74 -29.46
CA PHE A 371 -7.62 -10.31 -29.57
C PHE A 371 -9.05 -9.94 -30.00
N ASN A 372 -10.03 -10.86 -29.92
CA ASN A 372 -11.43 -10.57 -30.23
C ASN A 372 -12.02 -9.40 -29.40
N TRP A 373 -11.42 -9.13 -28.26
CA TRP A 373 -11.76 -8.06 -27.34
C TRP A 373 -11.23 -6.67 -27.73
N LEU A 374 -10.24 -6.60 -28.64
CA LEU A 374 -9.44 -5.39 -28.84
C LEU A 374 -10.27 -4.20 -29.35
N SER A 375 -11.11 -4.42 -30.37
CA SER A 375 -11.96 -3.36 -30.92
C SER A 375 -12.89 -2.78 -29.87
N ASN A 376 -13.64 -3.65 -29.18
CA ASN A 376 -14.56 -3.22 -28.12
C ASN A 376 -13.84 -2.54 -26.94
N TRP A 377 -12.61 -2.99 -26.59
CA TRP A 377 -11.80 -2.39 -25.54
C TRP A 377 -11.35 -0.97 -25.92
N ILE A 378 -10.90 -0.77 -27.17
CA ILE A 378 -10.53 0.55 -27.70
C ILE A 378 -11.73 1.48 -27.66
N ASP A 379 -12.87 1.05 -28.21
CA ASP A 379 -14.09 1.88 -28.25
C ASP A 379 -14.56 2.29 -26.87
N ARG A 380 -14.52 1.38 -25.89
CA ARG A 380 -15.05 1.65 -24.55
C ARG A 380 -14.09 2.35 -23.62
N TYR A 381 -12.78 2.08 -23.69
CA TYR A 381 -11.81 2.68 -22.79
C TYR A 381 -11.10 3.89 -23.40
N PHE A 382 -10.78 3.89 -24.69
CA PHE A 382 -10.15 5.04 -25.33
C PHE A 382 -11.17 6.12 -25.73
N PHE A 383 -12.20 5.74 -26.47
CA PHE A 383 -13.12 6.72 -27.03
C PHE A 383 -14.28 7.13 -26.10
N ASN A 384 -14.69 6.28 -25.17
CA ASN A 384 -15.82 6.57 -24.28
C ASN A 384 -15.45 6.92 -22.84
N LYS A 385 -14.27 6.56 -22.37
CA LYS A 385 -13.83 6.85 -21.00
C LYS A 385 -12.66 7.80 -20.89
N MET A 386 -11.88 7.93 -21.92
CA MET A 386 -10.73 8.86 -21.96
C MET A 386 -11.03 10.14 -22.74
N SER A 387 -12.12 10.20 -23.49
CA SER A 387 -12.68 11.44 -24.04
C SER A 387 -13.78 11.94 -23.09
#